data_ec16d8902dbb2e27bc5612e4e6f087aa
#
_entry.id   ec16d8902dbb2e27bc5612e4e6f087aa
#
_cell.length_a   1.000
_cell.length_b   1.000
_cell.length_c   1.000
_cell.angle_alpha   90.00
_cell.angle_beta   90.00
_cell.angle_gamma   90.00
#
_symmetry.space_group_name_H-M   'P 1'
#
loop_
_entity.id
_entity.type
_entity.pdbx_description
1 polymer ?
#
loop_
_entity_poly.entity_id
_entity_poly.type
_entity_poly.pdbx_seq_one_letter_code
_entity_poly.pdbx_strand_id
1 'polypeptide(L)'
;MLPQLFLDRMKQMLEKEYPAFLNSYEDARYQALRINPSKTDTDRFTEETSFHLQPVPWEANGFYYEKEDQPGKHPYHEAGVYYIQEPSAMAPAAYLDVQPGEKVLDLCAAPGGKSTQIAAAMQGKGLLVSNEIHPARAKILSENMERMGVKNVMVTNESPQTLAGMFTEYFDRIMVDAPCSGEGMFRKNEQACEEWSPENVQVCAARQQEILACAASMLRPGVRMVYSTCTFAPEENE
;
A
#
# COMPACT_ATOMS: atom_id res chain seq x y z
N MET A 1 2.45 7.08 23.59
CA MET A 1 1.83 8.46 23.69
C MET A 1 2.18 9.21 22.40
N LEU A 2 1.23 9.97 21.82
CA LEU A 2 1.50 10.75 20.59
C LEU A 2 2.55 11.85 20.86
N PRO A 3 3.49 12.10 19.91
CA PRO A 3 4.51 13.13 20.07
C PRO A 3 3.90 14.55 20.17
N GLN A 4 4.40 15.37 21.09
CA GLN A 4 3.81 16.71 21.33
C GLN A 4 3.91 17.62 20.10
N LEU A 5 5.06 17.63 19.41
CA LEU A 5 5.25 18.43 18.19
C LEU A 5 4.31 18.01 17.04
N PHE A 6 3.99 16.71 16.95
CA PHE A 6 2.97 16.22 16.02
C PHE A 6 1.58 16.77 16.38
N LEU A 7 1.19 16.70 17.67
CA LEU A 7 -0.10 17.23 18.12
C LEU A 7 -0.21 18.74 17.86
N ASP A 8 0.83 19.51 18.12
CA ASP A 8 0.86 20.96 17.89
C ASP A 8 0.70 21.30 16.40
N ARG A 9 1.36 20.56 15.50
CA ARG A 9 1.20 20.70 14.07
C ARG A 9 -0.22 20.34 13.63
N MET A 10 -0.75 19.19 14.05
CA MET A 10 -2.11 18.77 13.69
C MET A 10 -3.16 19.78 14.17
N LYS A 11 -2.96 20.39 15.34
CA LYS A 11 -3.85 21.43 15.84
C LYS A 11 -3.86 22.68 14.95
N GLN A 12 -2.70 23.07 14.41
CA GLN A 12 -2.59 24.18 13.48
C GLN A 12 -3.23 23.86 12.12
N MET A 13 -3.02 22.64 11.61
CA MET A 13 -3.53 22.19 10.30
C MET A 13 -5.04 21.99 10.31
N LEU A 14 -5.59 21.43 11.36
CA LEU A 14 -7.00 20.99 11.41
C LEU A 14 -7.92 22.00 12.10
N GLU A 15 -7.37 22.96 12.82
CA GLU A 15 -8.14 24.01 13.50
C GLU A 15 -9.39 23.48 14.23
N LYS A 16 -10.59 23.72 13.68
CA LYS A 16 -11.87 23.29 14.25
C LYS A 16 -12.08 21.77 14.19
N GLU A 17 -11.42 21.05 13.31
CA GLU A 17 -11.53 19.60 13.16
C GLU A 17 -10.59 18.84 14.11
N TYR A 18 -9.63 19.53 14.74
CA TYR A 18 -8.65 18.89 15.62
C TYR A 18 -9.26 18.05 16.75
N PRO A 19 -10.34 18.47 17.45
CA PRO A 19 -10.96 17.63 18.48
C PRO A 19 -11.52 16.31 17.91
N ALA A 20 -12.14 16.34 16.74
CA ALA A 20 -12.65 15.14 16.07
C ALA A 20 -11.50 14.21 15.64
N PHE A 21 -10.40 14.77 15.15
CA PHE A 21 -9.18 14.02 14.86
C PHE A 21 -8.63 13.30 16.09
N LEU A 22 -8.50 13.98 17.25
CA LEU A 22 -8.04 13.33 18.46
C LEU A 22 -8.98 12.21 18.92
N ASN A 23 -10.29 12.45 18.90
CA ASN A 23 -11.27 11.44 19.28
C ASN A 23 -11.18 10.20 18.39
N SER A 24 -10.81 10.34 17.13
CA SER A 24 -10.65 9.21 16.21
C SER A 24 -9.57 8.21 16.65
N TYR A 25 -8.64 8.60 17.51
CA TYR A 25 -7.64 7.68 18.07
C TYR A 25 -8.22 6.69 19.08
N GLU A 26 -9.37 7.04 19.70
CA GLU A 26 -10.10 6.17 20.64
C GLU A 26 -11.07 5.21 19.92
N ASP A 27 -11.40 5.50 18.67
CA ASP A 27 -12.32 4.66 17.88
C ASP A 27 -11.71 3.29 17.55
N ALA A 28 -12.56 2.30 17.33
CA ALA A 28 -12.13 1.01 16.83
C ALA A 28 -11.49 1.14 15.44
N ARG A 29 -10.38 0.40 15.21
CA ARG A 29 -9.73 0.39 13.90
C ARG A 29 -10.53 -0.45 12.92
N TYR A 30 -10.74 0.08 11.73
CA TYR A 30 -11.27 -0.70 10.62
C TYR A 30 -10.27 -1.77 10.19
N GLN A 31 -10.77 -2.98 9.98
CA GLN A 31 -10.02 -4.11 9.47
C GLN A 31 -10.65 -4.54 8.15
N ALA A 32 -9.83 -4.92 7.18
CA ALA A 32 -10.34 -5.36 5.89
C ALA A 32 -9.45 -6.45 5.28
N LEU A 33 -10.04 -7.20 4.36
CA LEU A 33 -9.38 -8.15 3.50
C LEU A 33 -9.73 -7.85 2.04
N ARG A 34 -8.89 -8.31 1.13
CA ARG A 34 -9.12 -8.19 -0.30
C ARG A 34 -9.07 -9.58 -0.92
N ILE A 35 -10.20 -10.01 -1.48
CA ILE A 35 -10.36 -11.30 -2.13
C ILE A 35 -9.44 -11.38 -3.36
N ASN A 36 -8.88 -12.56 -3.59
CA ASN A 36 -8.04 -12.85 -4.73
C ASN A 36 -8.85 -13.46 -5.87
N PRO A 37 -9.23 -12.69 -6.90
CA PRO A 37 -10.10 -13.17 -7.98
C PRO A 37 -9.42 -14.24 -8.86
N SER A 38 -8.13 -14.46 -8.72
CA SER A 38 -7.44 -15.56 -9.42
C SER A 38 -7.65 -16.92 -8.76
N LYS A 39 -8.15 -16.96 -7.51
CA LYS A 39 -8.34 -18.20 -6.73
C LYS A 39 -9.78 -18.50 -6.38
N THR A 40 -10.64 -17.49 -6.35
CA THR A 40 -12.07 -17.66 -6.06
C THR A 40 -12.87 -16.55 -6.74
N ASP A 41 -14.11 -16.84 -7.03
CA ASP A 41 -15.08 -15.84 -7.41
C ASP A 41 -15.52 -15.04 -6.17
N THR A 42 -15.60 -13.71 -6.29
CA THR A 42 -15.87 -12.82 -5.17
C THR A 42 -17.28 -13.00 -4.61
N ASP A 43 -18.29 -13.10 -5.48
CA ASP A 43 -19.68 -13.25 -5.07
C ASP A 43 -19.87 -14.59 -4.35
N ARG A 44 -19.33 -15.66 -4.94
CA ARG A 44 -19.33 -16.98 -4.33
C ARG A 44 -18.64 -17.00 -2.96
N PHE A 45 -17.47 -16.36 -2.83
CA PHE A 45 -16.77 -16.30 -1.53
C PHE A 45 -17.62 -15.59 -0.48
N THR A 46 -18.26 -14.46 -0.83
CA THR A 46 -19.08 -13.68 0.11
C THR A 46 -20.35 -14.43 0.54
N GLU A 47 -20.90 -15.28 -0.33
CA GLU A 47 -22.05 -16.12 -0.01
C GLU A 47 -21.71 -17.35 0.86
N GLU A 48 -20.54 -17.98 0.62
CA GLU A 48 -20.15 -19.22 1.28
C GLU A 48 -19.35 -19.02 2.58
N THR A 49 -18.77 -17.82 2.80
CA THR A 49 -17.93 -17.55 3.98
C THR A 49 -18.77 -17.35 5.25
N SER A 50 -18.19 -17.69 6.39
CA SER A 50 -18.75 -17.35 7.71
C SER A 50 -18.35 -15.95 8.20
N PHE A 51 -17.57 -15.20 7.44
CA PHE A 51 -17.11 -13.85 7.83
C PHE A 51 -18.20 -12.81 7.64
N HIS A 52 -18.27 -11.83 8.53
CA HIS A 52 -19.20 -10.68 8.46
C HIS A 52 -18.62 -9.60 7.57
N LEU A 53 -18.82 -9.72 6.26
CA LEU A 53 -18.20 -8.89 5.25
C LEU A 53 -19.08 -7.69 4.85
N GLN A 54 -18.45 -6.50 4.77
CA GLN A 54 -19.07 -5.28 4.22
C GLN A 54 -18.15 -4.69 3.14
N PRO A 55 -18.67 -4.28 1.96
CA PRO A 55 -17.85 -3.79 0.86
C PRO A 55 -17.03 -2.56 1.24
N VAL A 56 -15.77 -2.51 0.78
CA VAL A 56 -14.94 -1.30 0.77
C VAL A 56 -15.30 -0.50 -0.48
N PRO A 57 -15.79 0.75 -0.37
CA PRO A 57 -16.40 1.46 -1.52
C PRO A 57 -15.45 1.73 -2.71
N TRP A 58 -14.14 1.74 -2.51
CA TRP A 58 -13.13 2.03 -3.53
C TRP A 58 -12.36 0.82 -4.04
N GLU A 59 -12.71 -0.39 -3.58
CA GLU A 59 -12.06 -1.64 -4.05
C GLU A 59 -13.10 -2.75 -4.20
N ALA A 60 -13.36 -3.14 -5.43
CA ALA A 60 -14.41 -4.12 -5.75
C ALA A 60 -14.24 -5.49 -5.06
N ASN A 61 -12.99 -5.89 -4.78
CA ASN A 61 -12.68 -7.14 -4.07
C ASN A 61 -12.37 -6.90 -2.58
N GLY A 62 -12.50 -5.65 -2.10
CA GLY A 62 -12.20 -5.25 -0.73
C GLY A 62 -13.41 -5.34 0.19
N PHE A 63 -13.23 -5.92 1.38
CA PHE A 63 -14.30 -6.06 2.36
C PHE A 63 -13.79 -5.77 3.76
N TYR A 64 -14.52 -4.95 4.51
CA TYR A 64 -14.37 -4.87 5.95
C TYR A 64 -14.79 -6.21 6.57
N TYR A 65 -14.19 -6.56 7.70
CA TYR A 65 -14.57 -7.73 8.50
C TYR A 65 -14.58 -7.39 9.98
N GLU A 66 -15.29 -8.19 10.78
CA GLU A 66 -15.35 -8.03 12.22
C GLU A 66 -14.17 -8.73 12.90
N LYS A 67 -13.77 -8.22 14.08
CA LYS A 67 -12.62 -8.74 14.84
C LYS A 67 -12.76 -10.23 15.18
N GLU A 68 -13.98 -10.67 15.37
CA GLU A 68 -14.37 -12.04 15.70
C GLU A 68 -14.13 -13.03 14.56
N ASP A 69 -14.14 -12.57 13.31
CA ASP A 69 -13.92 -13.40 12.12
C ASP A 69 -12.50 -13.98 12.05
N GLN A 70 -11.51 -13.30 12.60
CA GLN A 70 -10.11 -13.73 12.69
C GLN A 70 -9.54 -14.34 11.38
N PRO A 71 -9.66 -13.68 10.22
CA PRO A 71 -9.30 -14.24 8.92
C PRO A 71 -7.82 -14.64 8.84
N GLY A 72 -6.94 -14.04 9.66
CA GLY A 72 -5.53 -14.42 9.73
C GLY A 72 -5.27 -15.83 10.28
N LYS A 73 -6.26 -16.46 10.94
CA LYS A 73 -6.18 -17.83 11.44
C LYS A 73 -6.87 -18.85 10.53
N HIS A 74 -7.57 -18.38 9.50
CA HIS A 74 -8.30 -19.25 8.59
C HIS A 74 -7.37 -19.86 7.54
N PRO A 75 -7.52 -21.16 7.17
CA PRO A 75 -6.66 -21.82 6.17
C PRO A 75 -6.60 -21.10 4.81
N TYR A 76 -7.65 -20.38 4.43
CA TYR A 76 -7.69 -19.60 3.21
C TYR A 76 -6.70 -18.43 3.17
N HIS A 77 -6.27 -17.94 4.32
CA HIS A 77 -5.21 -16.93 4.40
C HIS A 77 -3.89 -17.51 3.86
N GLU A 78 -3.49 -18.69 4.35
CA GLU A 78 -2.28 -19.39 3.89
C GLU A 78 -2.41 -19.82 2.41
N ALA A 79 -3.60 -20.20 1.99
CA ALA A 79 -3.88 -20.55 0.61
C ALA A 79 -3.90 -19.33 -0.33
N GLY A 80 -3.81 -18.10 0.19
CA GLY A 80 -3.81 -16.85 -0.59
C GLY A 80 -5.14 -16.57 -1.30
N VAL A 81 -6.27 -17.05 -0.73
CA VAL A 81 -7.62 -16.77 -1.22
C VAL A 81 -7.99 -15.30 -1.01
N TYR A 82 -7.38 -14.65 -0.02
CA TYR A 82 -7.45 -13.22 0.22
C TYR A 82 -6.15 -12.70 0.83
N TYR A 83 -5.99 -11.38 0.77
CA TYR A 83 -4.92 -10.64 1.43
C TYR A 83 -5.53 -9.74 2.52
N ILE A 84 -5.05 -9.82 3.77
CA ILE A 84 -5.47 -8.91 4.84
C ILE A 84 -4.79 -7.57 4.60
N GLN A 85 -5.57 -6.53 4.34
CA GLN A 85 -5.07 -5.20 4.00
C GLN A 85 -5.96 -4.14 4.62
N GLU A 86 -5.35 -3.10 5.14
CA GLU A 86 -6.11 -1.95 5.64
C GLU A 86 -6.90 -1.30 4.50
N PRO A 87 -8.15 -0.90 4.73
CA PRO A 87 -9.01 -0.38 3.66
C PRO A 87 -8.42 0.87 2.98
N SER A 88 -7.84 1.81 3.74
CA SER A 88 -7.17 2.98 3.17
C SER A 88 -5.97 2.63 2.27
N ALA A 89 -5.23 1.56 2.61
CA ALA A 89 -4.10 1.10 1.82
C ALA A 89 -4.49 0.45 0.48
N MET A 90 -5.78 0.16 0.26
CA MET A 90 -6.29 -0.33 -1.03
C MET A 90 -6.52 0.81 -2.03
N ALA A 91 -6.79 2.03 -1.57
CA ALA A 91 -7.14 3.16 -2.42
C ALA A 91 -6.06 3.52 -3.46
N PRO A 92 -4.76 3.63 -3.13
CA PRO A 92 -3.74 4.02 -4.10
C PRO A 92 -3.66 3.09 -5.31
N ALA A 93 -3.70 1.76 -5.10
CA ALA A 93 -3.65 0.81 -6.20
C ALA A 93 -4.97 0.80 -7.02
N ALA A 94 -6.12 1.05 -6.39
CA ALA A 94 -7.38 1.22 -7.10
C ALA A 94 -7.35 2.47 -8.01
N TYR A 95 -6.83 3.60 -7.53
CA TYR A 95 -6.69 4.83 -8.31
C TYR A 95 -5.60 4.75 -9.40
N LEU A 96 -4.67 3.81 -9.32
CA LEU A 96 -3.70 3.57 -10.38
C LEU A 96 -4.39 3.09 -11.67
N ASP A 97 -5.55 2.44 -11.55
CA ASP A 97 -6.43 2.03 -12.67
C ASP A 97 -5.68 1.19 -13.71
N VAL A 98 -5.02 0.13 -13.24
CA VAL A 98 -4.21 -0.76 -14.07
C VAL A 98 -5.08 -1.60 -14.98
N GLN A 99 -4.65 -1.70 -16.26
CA GLN A 99 -5.35 -2.50 -17.25
C GLN A 99 -4.58 -3.78 -17.62
N PRO A 100 -5.28 -4.87 -17.98
CA PRO A 100 -4.62 -6.09 -18.44
C PRO A 100 -3.71 -5.84 -19.65
N GLY A 101 -2.47 -6.32 -19.58
CA GLY A 101 -1.48 -6.19 -20.65
C GLY A 101 -0.49 -5.04 -20.46
N GLU A 102 -0.71 -4.15 -19.50
CA GLU A 102 0.21 -3.05 -19.16
C GLU A 102 1.51 -3.55 -18.53
N LYS A 103 2.55 -2.73 -18.61
CA LYS A 103 3.81 -2.85 -17.88
C LYS A 103 3.74 -1.93 -16.66
N VAL A 104 3.74 -2.51 -15.48
CA VAL A 104 3.50 -1.79 -14.22
C VAL A 104 4.71 -1.94 -13.30
N LEU A 105 5.10 -0.84 -12.65
CA LEU A 105 6.10 -0.83 -11.59
C LEU A 105 5.42 -0.50 -10.25
N ASP A 106 5.66 -1.32 -9.24
CA ASP A 106 5.47 -0.98 -7.83
C ASP A 106 6.85 -0.79 -7.21
N LEU A 107 7.25 0.48 -6.98
CA LEU A 107 8.65 0.84 -6.72
C LEU A 107 9.06 0.61 -5.26
N CYS A 108 8.11 0.64 -4.32
CA CYS A 108 8.34 0.45 -2.88
C CYS A 108 7.35 -0.60 -2.33
N ALA A 109 7.43 -1.82 -2.87
CA ALA A 109 6.32 -2.77 -2.92
C ALA A 109 6.05 -3.56 -1.62
N ALA A 110 7.08 -3.78 -0.79
CA ALA A 110 6.93 -4.66 0.38
C ALA A 110 5.94 -4.11 1.43
N PRO A 111 5.13 -4.97 2.01
CA PRO A 111 5.16 -6.44 1.96
C PRO A 111 4.36 -7.08 0.80
N GLY A 112 3.78 -6.29 -0.15
CA GLY A 112 3.12 -6.81 -1.34
C GLY A 112 1.61 -6.59 -1.42
N GLY A 113 1.01 -5.84 -0.48
CA GLY A 113 -0.42 -5.58 -0.47
C GLY A 113 -0.91 -4.87 -1.74
N LYS A 114 -0.21 -3.80 -2.15
CA LYS A 114 -0.51 -3.04 -3.38
C LYS A 114 -0.11 -3.82 -4.63
N SER A 115 1.07 -4.46 -4.64
CA SER A 115 1.50 -5.32 -5.75
C SER A 115 0.52 -6.45 -6.06
N THR A 116 -0.01 -7.14 -5.05
CA THR A 116 -1.00 -8.22 -5.26
C THR A 116 -2.36 -7.68 -5.72
N GLN A 117 -2.73 -6.45 -5.37
CA GLN A 117 -3.91 -5.76 -5.87
C GLN A 117 -3.74 -5.40 -7.35
N ILE A 118 -2.60 -4.82 -7.72
CA ILE A 118 -2.20 -4.52 -9.11
C ILE A 118 -2.22 -5.81 -9.94
N ALA A 119 -1.61 -6.88 -9.45
CA ALA A 119 -1.57 -8.17 -10.15
C ALA A 119 -2.97 -8.74 -10.41
N ALA A 120 -3.91 -8.57 -9.46
CA ALA A 120 -5.31 -8.97 -9.64
C ALA A 120 -5.97 -8.20 -10.79
N ALA A 121 -5.78 -6.88 -10.86
CA ALA A 121 -6.29 -6.04 -11.95
C ALA A 121 -5.68 -6.41 -13.32
N MET A 122 -4.42 -6.83 -13.35
CA MET A 122 -3.73 -7.26 -14.58
C MET A 122 -4.25 -8.60 -15.14
N GLN A 123 -4.96 -9.41 -14.38
CA GLN A 123 -5.53 -10.70 -14.81
C GLN A 123 -4.50 -11.64 -15.43
N GLY A 124 -3.25 -11.65 -14.93
CA GLY A 124 -2.15 -12.46 -15.42
C GLY A 124 -1.57 -12.03 -16.78
N LYS A 125 -1.94 -10.84 -17.29
CA LYS A 125 -1.43 -10.28 -18.55
C LYS A 125 -0.51 -9.10 -18.30
N GLY A 126 0.47 -8.88 -19.23
CA GLY A 126 1.47 -7.82 -19.08
C GLY A 126 2.61 -8.20 -18.14
N LEU A 127 3.30 -7.22 -17.58
CA LEU A 127 4.43 -7.39 -16.68
C LEU A 127 4.28 -6.50 -15.46
N LEU A 128 4.34 -7.08 -14.26
CA LEU A 128 4.48 -6.37 -13.00
C LEU A 128 5.93 -6.46 -12.52
N VAL A 129 6.59 -5.34 -12.34
CA VAL A 129 7.86 -5.26 -11.61
C VAL A 129 7.57 -4.75 -10.21
N SER A 130 7.85 -5.57 -9.19
CA SER A 130 7.65 -5.23 -7.79
C SER A 130 9.00 -5.12 -7.10
N ASN A 131 9.40 -3.90 -6.74
CA ASN A 131 10.71 -3.61 -6.18
C ASN A 131 10.67 -3.32 -4.69
N GLU A 132 11.69 -3.77 -3.98
CA GLU A 132 11.95 -3.40 -2.59
C GLU A 132 13.45 -3.30 -2.34
N ILE A 133 13.90 -2.16 -1.84
CA ILE A 133 15.33 -1.88 -1.62
C ILE A 133 15.93 -2.71 -0.48
N HIS A 134 15.12 -3.10 0.52
CA HIS A 134 15.58 -3.86 1.67
C HIS A 134 15.50 -5.37 1.43
N PRO A 135 16.63 -6.12 1.42
CA PRO A 135 16.63 -7.55 1.06
C PRO A 135 15.67 -8.42 1.88
N ALA A 136 15.60 -8.20 3.20
CA ALA A 136 14.70 -8.96 4.06
C ALA A 136 13.22 -8.71 3.71
N ARG A 137 12.85 -7.48 3.36
CA ARG A 137 11.49 -7.13 2.95
C ARG A 137 11.19 -7.61 1.53
N ALA A 138 12.17 -7.60 0.62
CA ALA A 138 12.03 -8.16 -0.72
C ALA A 138 11.74 -9.67 -0.68
N LYS A 139 12.33 -10.40 0.27
CA LYS A 139 12.00 -11.81 0.51
C LYS A 139 10.53 -11.99 0.92
N ILE A 140 10.02 -11.20 1.87
CA ILE A 140 8.62 -11.23 2.28
C ILE A 140 7.68 -10.89 1.10
N LEU A 141 8.07 -9.91 0.28
CA LEU A 141 7.35 -9.57 -0.95
C LEU A 141 7.25 -10.78 -1.89
N SER A 142 8.37 -11.46 -2.16
CA SER A 142 8.39 -12.66 -3.01
C SER A 142 7.48 -13.77 -2.47
N GLU A 143 7.58 -14.07 -1.18
CA GLU A 143 6.73 -15.07 -0.50
C GLU A 143 5.24 -14.73 -0.62
N ASN A 144 4.86 -13.46 -0.50
CA ASN A 144 3.48 -13.01 -0.69
C ASN A 144 3.02 -13.12 -2.16
N MET A 145 3.89 -12.80 -3.14
CA MET A 145 3.56 -13.00 -4.55
C MET A 145 3.32 -14.47 -4.88
N GLU A 146 4.15 -15.37 -4.37
CA GLU A 146 3.99 -16.82 -4.52
C GLU A 146 2.72 -17.32 -3.84
N ARG A 147 2.47 -16.94 -2.58
CA ARG A 147 1.27 -17.30 -1.83
C ARG A 147 -0.01 -16.87 -2.55
N MET A 148 -0.02 -15.67 -3.13
CA MET A 148 -1.17 -15.15 -3.89
C MET A 148 -1.27 -15.74 -5.30
N GLY A 149 -0.25 -16.48 -5.78
CA GLY A 149 -0.26 -17.13 -7.09
C GLY A 149 -0.09 -16.18 -8.26
N VAL A 150 0.63 -15.08 -8.06
CA VAL A 150 0.90 -14.10 -9.13
C VAL A 150 1.89 -14.68 -10.13
N LYS A 151 1.52 -14.72 -11.43
CA LYS A 151 2.31 -15.40 -12.48
C LYS A 151 3.15 -14.44 -13.33
N ASN A 152 2.74 -13.18 -13.44
CA ASN A 152 3.34 -12.18 -14.34
C ASN A 152 4.13 -11.11 -13.57
N VAL A 153 4.77 -11.50 -12.46
CA VAL A 153 5.56 -10.61 -11.61
C VAL A 153 7.05 -10.91 -11.70
N MET A 154 7.85 -9.87 -11.68
CA MET A 154 9.28 -9.90 -11.42
C MET A 154 9.56 -9.14 -10.12
N VAL A 155 9.99 -9.83 -9.08
CA VAL A 155 10.42 -9.19 -7.82
C VAL A 155 11.88 -8.79 -7.94
N THR A 156 12.19 -7.53 -7.64
CA THR A 156 13.54 -6.99 -7.67
C THR A 156 13.95 -6.44 -6.29
N ASN A 157 15.25 -6.47 -6.03
CA ASN A 157 15.84 -5.88 -4.83
C ASN A 157 16.92 -4.87 -5.25
N GLU A 158 16.46 -3.73 -5.77
CA GLU A 158 17.32 -2.73 -6.39
C GLU A 158 17.02 -1.32 -5.86
N SER A 159 17.99 -0.41 -6.02
CA SER A 159 17.74 1.00 -5.76
C SER A 159 16.88 1.62 -6.88
N PRO A 160 16.11 2.67 -6.59
CA PRO A 160 15.37 3.41 -7.61
C PRO A 160 16.27 3.92 -8.74
N GLN A 161 17.50 4.33 -8.43
CA GLN A 161 18.49 4.81 -9.40
C GLN A 161 18.96 3.71 -10.35
N THR A 162 19.18 2.50 -9.82
CA THR A 162 19.55 1.33 -10.66
C THR A 162 18.43 1.01 -11.65
N LEU A 163 17.18 0.97 -11.18
CA LEU A 163 16.02 0.69 -12.04
C LEU A 163 15.81 1.79 -13.08
N ALA A 164 15.99 3.07 -12.72
CA ALA A 164 15.88 4.20 -13.64
C ALA A 164 16.91 4.11 -14.79
N GLY A 165 18.11 3.61 -14.51
CA GLY A 165 19.11 3.34 -15.54
C GLY A 165 18.77 2.18 -16.48
N MET A 166 17.88 1.26 -16.08
CA MET A 166 17.47 0.10 -16.88
C MET A 166 16.16 0.33 -17.65
N PHE A 167 15.24 1.12 -17.14
CA PHE A 167 13.85 1.18 -17.59
C PHE A 167 13.39 2.59 -17.99
N THR A 168 14.19 3.36 -18.71
CA THR A 168 13.80 4.71 -19.16
C THR A 168 12.52 4.68 -20.01
N GLU A 169 11.50 5.47 -19.65
CA GLU A 169 10.20 5.58 -20.33
C GLU A 169 9.56 4.22 -20.67
N TYR A 170 9.61 3.28 -19.73
CA TYR A 170 9.25 1.89 -20.00
C TYR A 170 7.86 1.49 -19.49
N PHE A 171 7.43 2.01 -18.34
CA PHE A 171 6.21 1.60 -17.66
C PHE A 171 4.98 2.41 -18.09
N ASP A 172 3.85 1.72 -18.20
CA ASP A 172 2.54 2.30 -18.48
C ASP A 172 1.88 2.83 -17.19
N ARG A 173 2.23 2.26 -16.03
CA ARG A 173 1.77 2.68 -14.70
C ARG A 173 2.91 2.54 -13.70
N ILE A 174 2.99 3.48 -12.77
CA ILE A 174 3.92 3.39 -11.64
C ILE A 174 3.17 3.67 -10.34
N MET A 175 3.32 2.75 -9.37
CA MET A 175 2.93 2.91 -7.97
C MET A 175 4.15 3.29 -7.14
N VAL A 176 4.06 4.37 -6.38
CA VAL A 176 5.06 4.78 -5.40
C VAL A 176 4.39 4.94 -4.05
N ASP A 177 4.31 3.85 -3.27
CA ASP A 177 3.92 3.91 -1.86
C ASP A 177 5.19 4.19 -1.04
N ALA A 178 5.50 5.48 -0.90
CA ALA A 178 6.83 5.90 -0.51
C ALA A 178 7.15 5.61 0.97
N PRO A 179 8.41 5.26 1.30
CA PRO A 179 8.86 5.28 2.68
C PRO A 179 8.67 6.68 3.24
N CYS A 180 8.00 6.81 4.39
CA CYS A 180 7.62 8.07 4.98
C CYS A 180 7.83 8.08 6.49
N SER A 181 7.59 9.20 7.15
CA SER A 181 7.69 9.35 8.61
C SER A 181 6.68 8.51 9.40
N GLY A 182 5.67 7.96 8.74
CA GLY A 182 4.82 6.90 9.29
C GLY A 182 3.78 7.35 10.32
N GLU A 183 3.32 8.58 10.31
CA GLU A 183 2.38 9.14 11.28
C GLU A 183 1.03 8.40 11.32
N GLY A 184 0.57 7.86 10.19
CA GLY A 184 -0.60 6.99 10.13
C GLY A 184 -0.42 5.65 10.85
N MET A 185 0.81 5.31 11.26
CA MET A 185 1.10 4.10 12.02
C MET A 185 1.01 4.30 13.53
N PHE A 186 0.87 5.53 14.04
CA PHE A 186 0.84 5.82 15.48
C PHE A 186 -0.25 5.08 16.26
N ARG A 187 -1.39 4.80 15.62
CA ARG A 187 -2.47 3.97 16.22
C ARG A 187 -2.15 2.49 16.29
N LYS A 188 -1.11 2.03 15.59
CA LYS A 188 -0.78 0.61 15.41
C LYS A 188 0.52 0.23 16.08
N ASN A 189 1.45 1.16 16.18
CA ASN A 189 2.81 0.90 16.60
C ASN A 189 3.32 2.05 17.49
N GLU A 190 3.47 1.79 18.78
CA GLU A 190 4.00 2.76 19.75
C GLU A 190 5.45 3.16 19.42
N GLN A 191 6.26 2.23 18.89
CA GLN A 191 7.62 2.51 18.47
C GLN A 191 7.68 3.58 17.37
N ALA A 192 6.68 3.62 16.47
CA ALA A 192 6.59 4.68 15.47
C ALA A 192 6.46 6.08 16.09
N CYS A 193 5.78 6.19 17.25
CA CYS A 193 5.70 7.45 17.99
C CYS A 193 7.05 7.83 18.63
N GLU A 194 7.82 6.85 19.10
CA GLU A 194 9.11 7.08 19.76
C GLU A 194 10.21 7.48 18.76
N GLU A 195 10.19 6.89 17.57
CA GLU A 195 11.16 7.15 16.51
C GLU A 195 10.86 8.41 15.68
N TRP A 196 9.64 8.94 15.79
CA TRP A 196 9.23 10.10 15.01
C TRP A 196 9.88 11.40 15.51
N SER A 197 10.33 12.23 14.58
CA SER A 197 10.77 13.60 14.83
C SER A 197 10.56 14.49 13.60
N PRO A 198 10.48 15.83 13.75
CA PRO A 198 10.46 16.75 12.62
C PRO A 198 11.65 16.58 11.67
N GLU A 199 12.83 16.26 12.20
CA GLU A 199 14.04 16.01 11.41
C GLU A 199 13.86 14.76 10.54
N ASN A 200 13.24 13.70 11.08
CA ASN A 200 12.94 12.49 10.31
C ASN A 200 11.95 12.76 9.18
N VAL A 201 10.97 13.64 9.39
CA VAL A 201 10.04 14.11 8.33
C VAL A 201 10.83 14.73 7.18
N GLN A 202 11.78 15.62 7.44
CA GLN A 202 12.61 16.26 6.42
C GLN A 202 13.51 15.25 5.66
N VAL A 203 14.08 14.28 6.37
CA VAL A 203 14.87 13.21 5.75
C VAL A 203 14.00 12.33 4.83
N CYS A 204 12.76 12.02 5.25
CA CYS A 204 11.82 11.28 4.42
C CYS A 204 11.42 12.08 3.18
N ALA A 205 11.08 13.36 3.33
CA ALA A 205 10.72 14.25 2.22
C ALA A 205 11.84 14.32 1.16
N ALA A 206 13.08 14.53 1.58
CA ALA A 206 14.22 14.56 0.66
C ALA A 206 14.39 13.24 -0.11
N ARG A 207 14.28 12.10 0.59
CA ARG A 207 14.33 10.75 -0.02
C ARG A 207 13.20 10.53 -1.02
N GLN A 208 11.98 10.98 -0.72
CA GLN A 208 10.81 10.85 -1.58
C GLN A 208 10.99 11.63 -2.88
N GLN A 209 11.58 12.82 -2.84
CA GLN A 209 11.90 13.60 -4.04
C GLN A 209 12.85 12.83 -4.97
N GLU A 210 13.88 12.18 -4.44
CA GLU A 210 14.79 11.33 -5.22
C GLU A 210 14.08 10.13 -5.84
N ILE A 211 13.22 9.45 -5.06
CA ILE A 211 12.41 8.32 -5.54
C ILE A 211 11.48 8.76 -6.66
N LEU A 212 10.77 9.89 -6.49
CA LEU A 212 9.85 10.44 -7.48
C LEU A 212 10.56 10.85 -8.78
N ALA A 213 11.74 11.45 -8.69
CA ALA A 213 12.55 11.79 -9.87
C ALA A 213 12.92 10.53 -10.67
N CYS A 214 13.34 9.46 -10.00
CA CYS A 214 13.62 8.18 -10.63
C CYS A 214 12.34 7.56 -11.24
N ALA A 215 11.22 7.57 -10.50
CA ALA A 215 9.95 7.05 -11.00
C ALA A 215 9.48 7.79 -12.25
N ALA A 216 9.57 9.11 -12.25
CA ALA A 216 9.18 9.94 -13.39
C ALA A 216 10.00 9.62 -14.66
N SER A 217 11.30 9.33 -14.52
CA SER A 217 12.15 8.96 -15.67
C SER A 217 11.82 7.58 -16.25
N MET A 218 11.22 6.70 -15.45
CA MET A 218 10.80 5.36 -15.89
C MET A 218 9.40 5.31 -16.48
N LEU A 219 8.60 6.36 -16.23
CA LEU A 219 7.22 6.45 -16.69
C LEU A 219 7.19 6.89 -18.16
N ARG A 220 6.38 6.24 -18.98
CA ARG A 220 6.13 6.69 -20.35
C ARG A 220 5.39 8.04 -20.35
N PRO A 221 5.64 8.91 -21.34
CA PRO A 221 4.87 10.15 -21.47
C PRO A 221 3.36 9.91 -21.64
N GLY A 222 2.54 10.69 -20.94
CA GLY A 222 1.07 10.69 -21.09
C GLY A 222 0.34 9.57 -20.34
N VAL A 223 1.03 8.81 -19.49
CA VAL A 223 0.43 7.75 -18.66
C VAL A 223 0.40 8.13 -17.17
N ARG A 224 -0.01 7.23 -16.26
CA ARG A 224 -0.33 7.56 -14.88
C ARG A 224 0.69 7.01 -13.88
N MET A 225 1.06 7.86 -12.92
CA MET A 225 1.72 7.47 -11.67
C MET A 225 0.81 7.81 -10.50
N VAL A 226 0.78 6.95 -9.47
CA VAL A 226 0.17 7.24 -8.18
C VAL A 226 1.26 7.26 -7.12
N TYR A 227 1.32 8.37 -6.39
CA TYR A 227 2.16 8.55 -5.21
C TYR A 227 1.30 8.49 -3.96
N SER A 228 1.73 7.79 -2.94
CA SER A 228 1.07 7.71 -1.64
C SER A 228 2.05 7.63 -0.50
N THR A 229 1.63 8.10 0.67
CA THR A 229 2.33 7.97 1.94
C THR A 229 1.33 7.56 3.03
N CYS A 230 1.82 7.17 4.18
CA CYS A 230 1.01 7.01 5.39
C CYS A 230 1.36 8.09 6.44
N THR A 231 1.59 9.32 6.01
CA THR A 231 1.87 10.47 6.89
C THR A 231 0.92 11.63 6.59
N PHE A 232 0.77 12.53 7.56
CA PHE A 232 0.02 13.79 7.44
C PHE A 232 0.94 15.00 7.20
N ALA A 233 2.26 14.78 7.13
CA ALA A 233 3.23 15.86 6.96
C ALA A 233 3.12 16.50 5.58
N PRO A 234 2.85 17.83 5.46
CA PRO A 234 2.82 18.52 4.17
C PRO A 234 4.13 18.37 3.41
N GLU A 235 5.27 18.42 4.09
CA GLU A 235 6.61 18.31 3.51
C GLU A 235 6.81 17.00 2.72
N GLU A 236 6.04 15.95 3.05
CA GLU A 236 6.10 14.66 2.40
C GLU A 236 5.01 14.46 1.34
N ASN A 237 4.03 15.37 1.24
CA ASN A 237 2.84 15.20 0.38
C ASN A 237 2.57 16.37 -0.58
N GLU A 238 3.20 17.56 -0.40
CA GLU A 238 2.94 18.76 -1.20
C GLU A 238 4.18 19.26 -1.98
#